data_f7e52e45b3c2a45da809410cc1dfa5a0
#
_entry.id   f7e52e45b3c2a45da809410cc1dfa5a0
#
_cell.length_a   1.000
_cell.length_b   1.000
_cell.length_c   1.000
_cell.angle_alpha   90.00
_cell.angle_beta   90.00
_cell.angle_gamma   90.00
#
_symmetry.space_group_name_H-M   'P 1'
#
loop_
_entity.id
_entity.type
_entity.pdbx_description
1 polymer ?
#
loop_
_entity_poly.entity_id
_entity_poly.type
_entity_poly.pdbx_seq_one_letter_code
_entity_poly.pdbx_strand_id
1 'polypeptide(L)'
;MESQLLNQKTPKYITSIAYALIALSIFSCCSRSDYNVIIGFLVLLLRSHDVSDRKQFFSKAALHIILLSCIIDIFWIVKYTGLWRHGDDTTDLWKSLTFIHNTTYYCGFLEFVLKLPLMYFYYKQFRFFNSSIGDLFNIKYSS
;
A
#
# COMPACT_ATOMS: atom_id res chain seq x y z
N MET A 1 24.51 -11.19 16.91
CA MET A 1 23.52 -11.50 15.84
C MET A 1 22.38 -10.47 15.79
N GLU A 2 21.87 -9.98 16.93
CA GLU A 2 20.84 -8.92 17.02
C GLU A 2 21.25 -7.59 16.38
N SER A 3 22.49 -7.12 16.63
CA SER A 3 23.00 -5.85 16.11
C SER A 3 23.15 -5.80 14.59
N GLN A 4 23.33 -6.93 13.93
CA GLN A 4 23.44 -7.01 12.47
C GLN A 4 22.09 -6.90 11.76
N LEU A 5 21.01 -7.31 12.43
CA LEU A 5 19.65 -7.27 11.89
C LEU A 5 18.97 -5.91 12.10
N LEU A 6 19.33 -5.19 13.18
CA LEU A 6 18.94 -3.79 13.40
C LEU A 6 19.46 -2.86 12.30
N ASN A 7 20.58 -3.23 11.67
CA ASN A 7 21.22 -2.48 10.59
C ASN A 7 20.80 -2.92 9.19
N GLN A 8 19.77 -3.75 9.06
CA GLN A 8 19.26 -4.19 7.77
C GLN A 8 18.61 -3.00 7.04
N LYS A 9 19.39 -2.34 6.19
CA LYS A 9 18.91 -1.27 5.32
C LYS A 9 17.70 -1.74 4.53
N THR A 10 16.69 -0.90 4.46
CA THR A 10 15.50 -1.18 3.62
C THR A 10 15.94 -1.57 2.21
N PRO A 11 15.55 -2.74 1.71
CA PRO A 11 15.98 -3.22 0.40
C PRO A 11 15.61 -2.25 -0.72
N LYS A 12 16.45 -2.15 -1.74
CA LYS A 12 16.23 -1.23 -2.88
C LYS A 12 14.88 -1.48 -3.58
N TYR A 13 14.43 -2.74 -3.65
CA TYR A 13 13.15 -3.07 -4.28
C TYR A 13 11.94 -2.43 -3.57
N ILE A 14 11.99 -2.28 -2.25
CA ILE A 14 10.91 -1.59 -1.50
C ILE A 14 10.77 -0.13 -1.95
N THR A 15 11.89 0.53 -2.20
CA THR A 15 11.90 1.90 -2.73
C THR A 15 11.35 1.95 -4.15
N SER A 16 11.73 1.00 -4.99
CA SER A 16 11.20 0.93 -6.36
C SER A 16 9.70 0.70 -6.36
N ILE A 17 9.19 -0.16 -5.47
CA ILE A 17 7.75 -0.37 -5.29
C ILE A 17 7.05 0.93 -4.83
N ALA A 18 7.65 1.67 -3.89
CA ALA A 18 7.07 2.94 -3.43
C ALA A 18 6.97 3.98 -4.56
N TYR A 19 8.00 4.11 -5.39
CA TYR A 19 7.95 4.98 -6.57
C TYR A 19 6.91 4.50 -7.60
N ALA A 20 6.81 3.20 -7.83
CA ALA A 20 5.80 2.64 -8.73
C ALA A 20 4.38 2.91 -8.23
N LEU A 21 4.12 2.77 -6.91
CA LEU A 21 2.84 3.12 -6.31
C LEU A 21 2.50 4.60 -6.51
N ILE A 22 3.46 5.50 -6.28
CA ILE A 22 3.25 6.94 -6.49
C ILE A 22 2.91 7.22 -7.95
N ALA A 23 3.66 6.65 -8.90
CA ALA A 23 3.43 6.86 -10.31
C ALA A 23 2.05 6.34 -10.76
N LEU A 24 1.68 5.11 -10.39
CA LEU A 24 0.38 4.53 -10.71
C LEU A 24 -0.77 5.33 -10.10
N SER A 25 -0.61 5.78 -8.85
CA SER A 25 -1.61 6.57 -8.15
C SER A 25 -1.85 7.93 -8.82
N ILE A 26 -0.81 8.57 -9.37
CA ILE A 26 -0.95 9.81 -10.15
C ILE A 26 -1.83 9.55 -11.39
N PHE A 27 -1.63 8.43 -12.10
CA PHE A 27 -2.48 8.06 -13.24
C PHE A 27 -3.91 7.75 -12.80
N SER A 28 -4.09 7.04 -11.69
CA SER A 28 -5.41 6.73 -11.13
C SER A 28 -6.18 7.99 -10.71
N CYS A 29 -5.50 9.04 -10.26
CA CYS A 29 -6.11 10.32 -9.87
C CYS A 29 -6.86 11.02 -11.01
N CYS A 30 -6.64 10.62 -12.27
CA CYS A 30 -7.39 11.16 -13.40
C CYS A 30 -8.89 10.83 -13.36
N SER A 31 -9.28 9.75 -12.67
CA SER A 31 -10.68 9.30 -12.62
C SER A 31 -11.21 9.02 -11.21
N ARG A 32 -10.33 8.91 -10.21
CA ARG A 32 -10.72 8.75 -8.80
C ARG A 32 -9.69 9.42 -7.88
N SER A 33 -10.14 9.84 -6.70
CA SER A 33 -9.20 10.22 -5.63
C SER A 33 -8.46 8.96 -5.17
N ASP A 34 -7.14 8.97 -5.30
CA ASP A 34 -6.31 7.84 -4.93
C ASP A 34 -5.41 8.18 -3.74
N TYR A 35 -5.56 7.40 -2.66
CA TYR A 35 -4.78 7.57 -1.43
C TYR A 35 -3.44 6.80 -1.48
N ASN A 36 -3.20 6.00 -2.52
CA ASN A 36 -1.99 5.16 -2.62
C ASN A 36 -0.72 5.99 -2.77
N VAL A 37 -0.82 7.22 -3.28
CA VAL A 37 0.26 8.19 -3.27
C VAL A 37 0.80 8.43 -1.85
N ILE A 38 -0.09 8.53 -0.87
CA ILE A 38 0.27 8.74 0.54
C ILE A 38 1.03 7.53 1.07
N ILE A 39 0.61 6.32 0.71
CA ILE A 39 1.31 5.07 1.09
C ILE A 39 2.71 5.04 0.51
N GLY A 40 2.88 5.38 -0.75
CA GLY A 40 4.19 5.48 -1.40
C GLY A 40 5.11 6.46 -0.68
N PHE A 41 4.63 7.66 -0.36
CA PHE A 41 5.39 8.64 0.41
C PHE A 41 5.69 8.18 1.83
N LEU A 42 4.73 7.54 2.52
CA LEU A 42 4.94 6.98 3.85
C LEU A 42 6.11 5.98 3.84
N VAL A 43 6.14 5.06 2.87
CA VAL A 43 7.22 4.07 2.72
C VAL A 43 8.58 4.75 2.50
N LEU A 44 8.64 5.80 1.67
CA LEU A 44 9.86 6.58 1.43
C LEU A 44 10.31 7.32 2.69
N LEU A 45 9.37 7.90 3.45
CA LEU A 45 9.62 8.58 4.72
C LEU A 45 10.19 7.62 5.76
N LEU A 46 9.57 6.45 5.92
CA LEU A 46 10.02 5.41 6.84
C LEU A 46 11.44 4.93 6.52
N ARG A 47 11.80 4.92 5.24
CA ARG A 47 13.15 4.60 4.81
C ARG A 47 14.15 5.69 5.18
N SER A 48 13.79 6.97 5.06
CA SER A 48 14.69 8.08 5.37
C SER A 48 14.97 8.23 6.87
N HIS A 49 14.01 7.82 7.71
CA HIS A 49 14.12 7.84 9.17
C HIS A 49 14.52 6.46 9.72
N ASP A 50 15.71 5.98 9.35
CA ASP A 50 16.26 4.69 9.83
C ASP A 50 16.79 4.80 11.28
N VAL A 51 16.07 5.54 12.15
CA VAL A 51 16.38 5.71 13.57
C VAL A 51 15.92 4.45 14.32
N SER A 52 16.88 3.72 14.88
CA SER A 52 16.71 2.40 15.47
C SER A 52 15.59 2.28 16.52
N ASP A 53 15.43 3.27 17.38
CA ASP A 53 14.54 3.16 18.55
C ASP A 53 13.04 3.23 18.21
N ARG A 54 12.68 3.85 17.08
CA ARG A 54 11.28 3.96 16.63
C ARG A 54 10.92 3.03 15.46
N LYS A 55 11.88 2.26 14.98
CA LYS A 55 11.71 1.39 13.81
C LYS A 55 10.59 0.35 14.01
N GLN A 56 10.49 -0.19 15.22
CA GLN A 56 9.44 -1.13 15.58
C GLN A 56 8.04 -0.51 15.48
N PHE A 57 7.87 0.67 16.07
CA PHE A 57 6.58 1.38 16.04
C PHE A 57 6.18 1.74 14.62
N PHE A 58 7.09 2.28 13.82
CA PHE A 58 6.83 2.65 12.44
C PHE A 58 6.54 1.44 11.55
N SER A 59 7.24 0.33 11.73
CA SER A 59 6.95 -0.91 10.99
C SER A 59 5.56 -1.46 11.30
N LYS A 60 5.14 -1.38 12.56
CA LYS A 60 3.80 -1.77 13.00
C LYS A 60 2.74 -0.87 12.38
N ALA A 61 2.92 0.45 12.46
CA ALA A 61 2.00 1.43 11.89
C ALA A 61 1.89 1.26 10.35
N ALA A 62 3.01 1.11 9.65
CA ALA A 62 3.04 0.89 8.22
C ALA A 62 2.28 -0.39 7.82
N LEU A 63 2.50 -1.48 8.57
CA LEU A 63 1.79 -2.74 8.31
C LEU A 63 0.27 -2.58 8.43
N HIS A 64 -0.21 -1.87 9.47
CA HIS A 64 -1.65 -1.63 9.65
C HIS A 64 -2.23 -0.76 8.51
N ILE A 65 -1.53 0.30 8.13
CA ILE A 65 -1.97 1.20 7.08
C ILE A 65 -2.04 0.46 5.73
N ILE A 66 -1.01 -0.35 5.41
CA ILE A 66 -0.98 -1.13 4.17
C ILE A 66 -2.09 -2.19 4.18
N LEU A 67 -2.31 -2.88 5.30
CA LEU A 67 -3.37 -3.89 5.44
C LEU A 67 -4.75 -3.26 5.24
N LEU A 68 -5.04 -2.15 5.92
CA LEU A 68 -6.30 -1.42 5.77
C LEU A 68 -6.50 -0.95 4.32
N SER A 69 -5.45 -0.44 3.71
CA SER A 69 -5.43 -0.04 2.31
C SER A 69 -5.73 -1.20 1.35
N CYS A 70 -5.18 -2.40 1.59
CA CYS A 70 -5.49 -3.58 0.79
C CYS A 70 -6.97 -3.97 0.91
N ILE A 71 -7.55 -3.88 2.11
CA ILE A 71 -8.99 -4.14 2.33
C ILE A 71 -9.84 -3.16 1.52
N ILE A 72 -9.51 -1.88 1.55
CA ILE A 72 -10.22 -0.84 0.79
C ILE A 72 -10.11 -1.10 -0.72
N ASP A 73 -8.93 -1.49 -1.22
CA ASP A 73 -8.75 -1.82 -2.63
C ASP A 73 -9.60 -3.02 -3.05
N ILE A 74 -9.68 -4.08 -2.22
CA ILE A 74 -10.53 -5.23 -2.50
C ILE A 74 -12.00 -4.80 -2.62
N PHE A 75 -12.50 -4.01 -1.65
CA PHE A 75 -13.87 -3.49 -1.72
C PHE A 75 -14.10 -2.66 -2.98
N TRP A 76 -13.13 -1.82 -3.34
CA TRP A 76 -13.22 -1.01 -4.54
C TRP A 76 -13.24 -1.88 -5.80
N ILE A 77 -12.31 -2.83 -5.94
CA ILE A 77 -12.22 -3.74 -7.09
C ILE A 77 -13.53 -4.51 -7.24
N VAL A 78 -14.07 -5.10 -6.16
CA VAL A 78 -15.31 -5.89 -6.20
C VAL A 78 -16.50 -5.02 -6.61
N LYS A 79 -16.65 -3.84 -5.99
CA LYS A 79 -17.78 -2.95 -6.24
C LYS A 79 -17.77 -2.37 -7.65
N TYR A 80 -16.62 -1.91 -8.12
CA TYR A 80 -16.52 -1.17 -9.37
C TYR A 80 -16.29 -2.06 -10.60
N THR A 81 -15.79 -3.29 -10.44
CA THR A 81 -15.70 -4.25 -11.54
C THR A 81 -17.08 -4.51 -12.17
N GLY A 82 -18.11 -4.67 -11.34
CA GLY A 82 -19.49 -4.82 -11.82
C GLY A 82 -19.99 -3.59 -12.57
N LEU A 83 -19.82 -2.41 -11.97
CA LEU A 83 -20.32 -1.15 -12.52
C LEU A 83 -19.62 -0.74 -13.83
N TRP A 84 -18.30 -0.94 -13.90
CA TRP A 84 -17.51 -0.48 -15.05
C TRP A 84 -17.44 -1.49 -16.19
N ARG A 85 -17.66 -2.78 -15.93
CA ARG A 85 -17.68 -3.83 -16.94
C ARG A 85 -19.07 -4.09 -17.54
N HIS A 86 -20.11 -3.87 -16.75
CA HIS A 86 -21.50 -4.17 -17.12
C HIS A 86 -22.33 -2.90 -17.26
N GLY A 87 -21.69 -1.74 -17.34
CA GLY A 87 -22.39 -0.48 -17.59
C GLY A 87 -23.11 -0.57 -18.94
N ASP A 88 -24.34 -1.02 -18.89
CA ASP A 88 -25.28 -1.10 -20.01
C ASP A 88 -25.69 0.29 -20.51
N ASP A 89 -25.14 1.33 -19.91
CA ASP A 89 -25.50 2.68 -20.24
C ASP A 89 -24.79 3.17 -21.49
N THR A 90 -25.55 3.10 -22.46
CA THR A 90 -25.50 3.53 -23.86
C THR A 90 -25.28 5.03 -24.06
N THR A 91 -24.89 5.79 -23.07
CA THR A 91 -24.57 7.20 -23.26
C THR A 91 -23.22 7.32 -23.95
N ASP A 92 -23.14 8.12 -25.00
CA ASP A 92 -21.91 8.36 -25.77
C ASP A 92 -20.78 8.90 -24.90
N LEU A 93 -21.13 9.61 -23.83
CA LEU A 93 -20.18 10.09 -22.83
C LEU A 93 -19.51 8.93 -22.08
N TRP A 94 -20.25 7.91 -21.67
CA TRP A 94 -19.71 6.73 -20.98
C TRP A 94 -18.74 5.96 -21.88
N LYS A 95 -19.08 5.80 -23.15
CA LYS A 95 -18.22 5.14 -24.15
C LYS A 95 -16.91 5.90 -24.34
N SER A 96 -16.93 7.22 -24.36
CA SER A 96 -15.73 8.06 -24.50
C SER A 96 -14.81 7.95 -23.28
N LEU A 97 -15.36 7.71 -22.09
CA LEU A 97 -14.62 7.55 -20.84
C LEU A 97 -14.16 6.10 -20.56
N THR A 98 -14.58 5.13 -21.37
CA THR A 98 -14.26 3.71 -21.15
C THR A 98 -12.76 3.46 -21.06
N PHE A 99 -11.96 4.14 -21.87
CA PHE A 99 -10.50 4.01 -21.85
C PHE A 99 -9.93 4.47 -20.48
N ILE A 100 -10.39 5.59 -19.97
CA ILE A 100 -9.94 6.15 -18.68
C ILE A 100 -10.35 5.21 -17.54
N HIS A 101 -11.59 4.72 -17.55
CA HIS A 101 -12.10 3.80 -16.53
C HIS A 101 -11.32 2.47 -16.52
N ASN A 102 -11.07 1.89 -17.68
CA ASN A 102 -10.29 0.66 -17.79
C ASN A 102 -8.85 0.87 -17.31
N THR A 103 -8.22 1.97 -17.73
CA THR A 103 -6.86 2.30 -17.30
C THR A 103 -6.78 2.43 -15.77
N THR A 104 -7.72 3.18 -15.16
CA THR A 104 -7.79 3.31 -13.69
C THR A 104 -8.02 1.98 -12.99
N TYR A 105 -8.86 1.11 -13.55
CA TYR A 105 -9.08 -0.23 -13.01
C TYR A 105 -7.79 -1.05 -12.99
N TYR A 106 -7.06 -1.09 -14.11
CA TYR A 106 -5.79 -1.82 -14.19
C TYR A 106 -4.71 -1.22 -13.29
N CYS A 107 -4.62 0.11 -13.20
CA CYS A 107 -3.72 0.77 -12.27
C CYS A 107 -4.03 0.38 -10.82
N GLY A 108 -5.30 0.44 -10.40
CA GLY A 108 -5.71 0.05 -9.06
C GLY A 108 -5.45 -1.42 -8.74
N PHE A 109 -5.62 -2.32 -9.71
CA PHE A 109 -5.25 -3.72 -9.55
C PHE A 109 -3.73 -3.91 -9.39
N LEU A 110 -2.92 -3.22 -10.19
CA LEU A 110 -1.46 -3.24 -10.07
C LEU A 110 -1.00 -2.68 -8.72
N GLU A 111 -1.61 -1.59 -8.24
CA GLU A 111 -1.33 -1.01 -6.92
C GLU A 111 -1.60 -2.01 -5.80
N PHE A 112 -2.73 -2.73 -5.86
CA PHE A 112 -3.05 -3.80 -4.92
C PHE A 112 -1.96 -4.90 -4.93
N VAL A 113 -1.56 -5.37 -6.12
CA VAL A 113 -0.51 -6.39 -6.26
C VAL A 113 0.83 -5.91 -5.71
N LEU A 114 1.20 -4.65 -5.94
CA LEU A 114 2.45 -4.06 -5.41
C LEU A 114 2.46 -3.89 -3.89
N LYS A 115 1.30 -3.80 -3.25
CA LYS A 115 1.21 -3.74 -1.78
C LYS A 115 1.50 -5.09 -1.11
N LEU A 116 1.30 -6.21 -1.79
CA LEU A 116 1.54 -7.54 -1.21
C LEU A 116 3.00 -7.73 -0.78
N PRO A 117 4.02 -7.47 -1.62
CA PRO A 117 5.42 -7.54 -1.19
C PRO A 117 5.78 -6.50 -0.12
N LEU A 118 5.15 -5.31 -0.12
CA LEU A 118 5.33 -4.34 0.97
C LEU A 118 4.78 -4.87 2.29
N MET A 119 3.57 -5.43 2.27
CA MET A 119 2.94 -6.04 3.43
C MET A 119 3.79 -7.18 4.00
N TYR A 120 4.31 -8.06 3.13
CA TYR A 120 5.20 -9.14 3.53
C TYR A 120 6.49 -8.61 4.17
N PHE A 121 7.11 -7.58 3.60
CA PHE A 121 8.32 -6.97 4.14
C PHE A 121 8.09 -6.39 5.54
N TYR A 122 7.06 -5.57 5.72
CA TYR A 122 6.76 -4.97 7.02
C TYR A 122 6.28 -6.00 8.04
N TYR A 123 5.57 -7.06 7.62
CA TYR A 123 5.22 -8.19 8.48
C TYR A 123 6.47 -8.93 8.97
N LYS A 124 7.43 -9.22 8.08
CA LYS A 124 8.69 -9.86 8.44
C LYS A 124 9.49 -8.99 9.42
N GLN A 125 9.52 -7.68 9.18
CA GLN A 125 10.19 -6.73 10.06
C GLN A 125 9.50 -6.65 11.42
N PHE A 126 8.17 -6.63 11.46
CA PHE A 126 7.39 -6.69 12.70
C PHE A 126 7.66 -7.99 13.49
N ARG A 127 7.62 -9.14 12.83
CA ARG A 127 7.89 -10.44 13.46
C ARG A 127 9.29 -10.53 14.05
N PHE A 128 10.23 -9.82 13.48
CA PHE A 128 11.59 -9.75 14.01
C PHE A 128 11.64 -9.06 15.39
N PHE A 129 10.85 -8.01 15.57
CA PHE A 129 10.81 -7.25 16.83
C PHE A 129 9.85 -7.85 17.88
N ASN A 130 8.85 -8.61 17.46
CA ASN A 130 7.80 -9.14 18.34
C ASN A 130 7.62 -10.65 18.13
N SER A 131 7.66 -11.41 19.23
CA SER A 131 7.55 -12.87 19.19
C SER A 131 6.11 -13.37 18.99
N SER A 132 5.09 -12.53 19.25
CA SER A 132 3.68 -12.91 19.20
C SER A 132 2.87 -12.08 18.19
N ILE A 133 1.97 -12.75 17.47
CA ILE A 133 0.99 -12.08 16.61
C ILE A 133 0.00 -11.24 17.44
N GLY A 134 -0.26 -11.63 18.71
CA GLY A 134 -1.11 -10.87 19.63
C GLY A 134 -0.60 -9.44 19.88
N ASP A 135 0.71 -9.22 19.78
CA ASP A 135 1.31 -7.90 19.94
C ASP A 135 0.98 -6.93 18.79
N LEU A 136 0.50 -7.46 17.66
CA LEU A 136 0.04 -6.64 16.54
C LEU A 136 -1.16 -5.77 16.96
N PHE A 137 -2.07 -6.33 17.76
CA PHE A 137 -3.30 -5.67 18.19
C PHE A 137 -3.16 -4.96 19.55
N ASN A 138 -2.09 -5.23 20.30
CA ASN A 138 -1.79 -4.55 21.55
C ASN A 138 -1.08 -3.21 21.29
N ILE A 139 -1.83 -2.12 21.38
CA ILE A 139 -1.29 -0.76 21.37
C ILE A 139 -0.82 -0.42 22.79
N LYS A 140 0.24 -1.05 23.26
CA LYS A 140 0.93 -0.54 24.46
C LYS A 140 1.84 0.61 24.00
N TYR A 141 1.40 1.82 24.25
CA TYR A 141 2.28 2.98 24.23
C TYR A 141 3.26 2.81 25.40
N SER A 142 4.51 2.51 25.10
CA SER A 142 5.58 2.65 26.07
C SER A 142 5.78 4.15 26.29
N SER A 143 5.27 4.63 27.42
CA SER A 143 5.58 5.95 27.96
C SER A 143 7.07 6.04 28.33
#